data_99ed53f705d850f8e7697c846a3009d2
#
_entry.id   99ed53f705d850f8e7697c846a3009d2
#
_cell.length_a   1.000
_cell.length_b   1.000
_cell.length_c   1.000
_cell.angle_alpha   90.00
_cell.angle_beta   90.00
_cell.angle_gamma   90.00
#
_symmetry.space_group_name_H-M   'P 1'
#
loop_
_entity.id
_entity.type
_entity.pdbx_description
1 polymer ?
#
loop_
_entity_poly.entity_id
_entity_poly.type
_entity_poly.pdbx_seq_one_letter_code
_entity_poly.pdbx_strand_id
1 'polypeptide(L)'
;MSRKKKAPKRTFYPDPKYKSMILAKFINTIMYDGQKSKAEKIIYKALDQIKNKTKDDPIKVFNDAIRNIRPNLEVRSRRVGGATYQVPVEVKTMRSQTLALRWLLNATRKRKNKT
;
A
#
# COMPACT_ATOMS: atom_id res chain seq x y z
N MET A 1 4.56 8.97 -26.19
CA MET A 1 5.06 9.54 -24.93
C MET A 1 5.49 10.98 -25.13
N SER A 2 5.20 11.83 -24.17
CA SER A 2 5.57 13.23 -24.23
C SER A 2 6.84 13.49 -23.45
N ARG A 3 7.85 14.04 -24.10
CA ARG A 3 9.08 14.46 -23.44
C ARG A 3 8.93 15.82 -22.77
N LYS A 4 7.96 16.62 -23.24
CA LYS A 4 7.78 18.00 -22.79
C LYS A 4 6.75 18.15 -21.71
N LYS A 5 5.87 17.16 -21.52
CA LYS A 5 4.75 17.27 -20.63
C LYS A 5 4.66 16.07 -19.71
N LYS A 6 4.61 16.34 -18.42
CA LYS A 6 4.43 15.30 -17.42
C LYS A 6 2.99 14.78 -17.48
N ALA A 7 2.82 13.47 -17.48
CA ALA A 7 1.48 12.88 -17.49
C ALA A 7 0.71 13.33 -16.26
N PRO A 8 -0.58 13.71 -16.42
CA PRO A 8 -1.41 14.06 -15.26
C PRO A 8 -1.64 12.85 -14.38
N LYS A 9 -1.69 13.08 -13.07
CA LYS A 9 -2.01 12.02 -12.13
C LYS A 9 -3.49 11.67 -12.24
N ARG A 10 -3.79 10.38 -12.30
CA ARG A 10 -5.17 9.91 -12.33
C ARG A 10 -5.83 10.12 -10.97
N THR A 11 -7.11 10.47 -10.99
CA THR A 11 -7.90 10.60 -9.79
C THR A 11 -8.31 9.20 -9.32
N PHE A 12 -8.06 8.91 -8.03
CA PHE A 12 -8.52 7.67 -7.43
C PHE A 12 -9.87 7.90 -6.76
N TYR A 13 -10.76 6.95 -6.93
CA TYR A 13 -12.06 6.97 -6.26
C TYR A 13 -12.00 6.08 -5.01
N PRO A 14 -12.67 6.49 -3.91
CA PRO A 14 -12.70 5.64 -2.72
C PRO A 14 -13.42 4.32 -3.00
N ASP A 15 -13.11 3.31 -2.19
CA ASP A 15 -13.77 2.02 -2.30
C ASP A 15 -15.28 2.17 -2.08
N PRO A 16 -16.12 1.58 -2.96
CA PRO A 16 -17.56 1.76 -2.85
C PRO A 16 -18.17 1.18 -1.57
N LYS A 17 -17.63 0.08 -1.06
CA LYS A 17 -18.19 -0.58 0.13
C LYS A 17 -17.79 0.14 1.43
N TYR A 18 -16.53 0.52 1.56
CA TYR A 18 -15.98 1.12 2.77
C TYR A 18 -15.63 2.59 2.62
N LYS A 19 -15.74 3.14 1.42
CA LYS A 19 -15.45 4.55 1.10
C LYS A 19 -14.05 4.99 1.54
N SER A 20 -13.08 4.08 1.46
CA SER A 20 -11.70 4.34 1.84
C SER A 20 -10.79 4.46 0.64
N MET A 21 -10.06 5.59 0.55
CA MET A 21 -9.06 5.81 -0.51
C MET A 21 -7.88 4.86 -0.37
N ILE A 22 -7.43 4.64 0.87
CA ILE A 22 -6.31 3.75 1.14
C ILE A 22 -6.65 2.32 0.74
N LEU A 23 -7.86 1.88 1.06
CA LEU A 23 -8.32 0.54 0.69
C LEU A 23 -8.39 0.38 -0.82
N ALA A 24 -8.87 1.39 -1.53
CA ALA A 24 -8.92 1.36 -3.00
C ALA A 24 -7.53 1.21 -3.60
N LYS A 25 -6.55 1.93 -3.07
CA LYS A 25 -5.16 1.81 -3.50
C LYS A 25 -4.58 0.43 -3.21
N PHE A 26 -4.93 -0.15 -2.07
CA PHE A 26 -4.47 -1.49 -1.70
C PHE A 26 -5.04 -2.55 -2.64
N ILE A 27 -6.32 -2.44 -2.99
CA ILE A 27 -6.94 -3.34 -3.96
C ILE A 27 -6.19 -3.28 -5.29
N ASN A 28 -5.86 -2.08 -5.76
CA ASN A 28 -5.09 -1.92 -6.99
C ASN A 28 -3.68 -2.51 -6.89
N THR A 29 -3.08 -2.45 -5.71
CA THR A 29 -1.74 -3.02 -5.46
C THR A 29 -1.76 -4.54 -5.53
N ILE A 30 -2.82 -5.17 -5.04
CA ILE A 30 -2.97 -6.63 -5.04
C ILE A 30 -3.30 -7.17 -6.42
N MET A 31 -3.98 -6.37 -7.23
CA MET A 31 -4.54 -6.78 -8.51
C MET A 31 -3.46 -7.33 -9.46
N TYR A 32 -3.77 -8.46 -10.11
CA TYR A 32 -2.98 -9.03 -11.21
C TYR A 32 -3.73 -8.87 -12.52
N ASP A 33 -3.05 -8.44 -13.55
CA ASP A 33 -3.56 -8.40 -14.94
C ASP A 33 -4.90 -7.64 -15.07
N GLY A 34 -5.10 -6.62 -14.25
CA GLY A 34 -6.32 -5.84 -14.30
C GLY A 34 -7.57 -6.50 -13.72
N GLN A 35 -7.43 -7.63 -13.02
CA GLN A 35 -8.56 -8.37 -12.46
C GLN A 35 -9.01 -7.78 -11.13
N LYS A 36 -9.59 -6.60 -11.20
CA LYS A 36 -9.99 -5.83 -10.02
C LYS A 36 -11.08 -6.54 -9.19
N SER A 37 -12.04 -7.17 -9.85
CA SER A 37 -13.13 -7.86 -9.16
C SER A 37 -12.62 -8.97 -8.25
N LYS A 38 -11.61 -9.71 -8.68
CA LYS A 38 -10.99 -10.77 -7.88
C LYS A 38 -10.27 -10.19 -6.68
N ALA A 39 -9.53 -9.09 -6.87
CA ALA A 39 -8.83 -8.41 -5.79
C ALA A 39 -9.82 -7.88 -4.75
N GLU A 40 -10.93 -7.28 -5.19
CA GLU A 40 -11.97 -6.79 -4.30
C GLU A 40 -12.56 -7.91 -3.44
N LYS A 41 -12.85 -9.07 -4.04
CA LYS A 41 -13.39 -10.22 -3.31
C LYS A 41 -12.42 -10.69 -2.23
N ILE A 42 -11.14 -10.76 -2.56
CA ILE A 42 -10.11 -11.19 -1.60
C ILE A 42 -10.06 -10.23 -0.41
N ILE A 43 -10.03 -8.94 -0.68
CA ILE A 43 -9.94 -7.92 0.36
C ILE A 43 -11.19 -7.90 1.23
N TYR A 44 -12.37 -7.94 0.61
CA TYR A 44 -13.63 -7.92 1.37
C TYR A 44 -13.77 -9.15 2.27
N LYS A 45 -13.35 -10.32 1.77
CA LYS A 45 -13.35 -11.54 2.57
C LYS A 45 -12.37 -11.43 3.74
N ALA A 46 -11.18 -10.86 3.51
CA ALA A 46 -10.20 -10.64 4.57
C ALA A 46 -10.73 -9.69 5.64
N LEU A 47 -11.38 -8.60 5.23
CA LEU A 47 -11.97 -7.64 6.16
C LEU A 47 -13.10 -8.26 6.98
N ASP A 48 -13.93 -9.13 6.37
CA ASP A 48 -14.97 -9.85 7.08
C ASP A 48 -14.36 -10.78 8.14
N GLN A 49 -13.25 -11.45 7.83
CA GLN A 49 -12.54 -12.28 8.79
C GLN A 49 -12.01 -11.46 9.97
N ILE A 50 -11.48 -10.27 9.70
CA ILE A 50 -11.00 -9.36 10.75
C ILE A 50 -12.17 -8.97 11.66
N LYS A 51 -13.31 -8.60 11.08
CA LYS A 51 -14.49 -8.22 11.83
C LYS A 51 -14.97 -9.36 12.75
N ASN A 52 -14.95 -10.59 12.24
CA ASN A 52 -15.38 -11.76 13.01
C ASN A 52 -14.42 -12.11 14.15
N LYS A 53 -13.10 -11.93 13.91
CA LYS A 53 -12.09 -12.27 14.92
C LYS A 53 -11.95 -11.20 16.00
N THR A 54 -11.93 -9.93 15.62
CA THR A 54 -11.66 -8.82 16.54
C THR A 54 -12.92 -8.15 17.04
N LYS A 55 -14.03 -8.30 16.32
CA LYS A 55 -15.32 -7.62 16.57
C LYS A 55 -15.22 -6.10 16.49
N ASP A 56 -14.13 -5.59 15.92
CA ASP A 56 -13.93 -4.17 15.66
C ASP A 56 -14.24 -3.83 14.20
N ASP A 57 -14.34 -2.53 13.92
CA ASP A 57 -14.49 -2.04 12.55
C ASP A 57 -13.27 -2.46 11.72
N PRO A 58 -13.43 -3.26 10.65
CA PRO A 58 -12.30 -3.75 9.87
C PRO A 58 -11.49 -2.63 9.22
N ILE A 59 -12.12 -1.53 8.82
CA ILE A 59 -11.40 -0.40 8.24
C ILE A 59 -10.51 0.28 9.27
N LYS A 60 -10.98 0.40 10.50
CA LYS A 60 -10.17 0.96 11.58
C LYS A 60 -8.93 0.10 11.84
N VAL A 61 -9.09 -1.21 11.88
CA VAL A 61 -7.97 -2.14 12.07
C VAL A 61 -6.98 -2.02 10.92
N PHE A 62 -7.47 -1.95 9.69
CA PHE A 62 -6.63 -1.78 8.51
C PHE A 62 -5.86 -0.47 8.55
N ASN A 63 -6.52 0.64 8.85
CA ASN A 63 -5.88 1.94 8.92
C ASN A 63 -4.81 2.00 10.02
N ASP A 64 -5.07 1.40 11.17
CA ASP A 64 -4.11 1.34 12.27
C ASP A 64 -2.88 0.51 11.88
N ALA A 65 -3.08 -0.61 11.18
CA ALA A 65 -1.99 -1.44 10.70
C ALA A 65 -1.11 -0.68 9.71
N ILE A 66 -1.72 0.04 8.76
CA ILE A 66 -0.97 0.83 7.79
C ILE A 66 -0.20 1.95 8.48
N ARG A 67 -0.80 2.61 9.47
CA ARG A 67 -0.12 3.65 10.25
C ARG A 67 1.13 3.10 10.94
N ASN A 68 1.06 1.90 11.47
CA ASN A 68 2.18 1.26 12.15
C ASN A 68 3.29 0.84 11.18
N ILE A 69 2.96 0.53 9.93
CA ILE A 69 3.94 0.09 8.93
C ILE A 69 4.62 1.27 8.25
N ARG A 70 3.97 2.41 8.14
CA ARG A 70 4.46 3.55 7.38
C ARG A 70 5.84 4.01 7.84
N PRO A 71 6.81 4.11 6.93
CA PRO A 71 8.13 4.62 7.28
C PRO A 71 8.16 6.15 7.34
N ASN A 72 8.92 6.68 8.28
CA ASN A 72 9.18 8.13 8.34
C ASN A 72 10.43 8.49 7.55
N LEU A 73 11.39 7.56 7.47
CA LEU A 73 12.67 7.77 6.82
C LEU A 73 12.94 6.65 5.82
N GLU A 74 13.61 7.01 4.75
CA GLU A 74 14.06 6.08 3.72
C GLU A 74 15.54 6.26 3.51
N VAL A 75 16.27 5.15 3.34
CA VAL A 75 17.70 5.21 3.07
C VAL A 75 17.92 5.32 1.58
N ARG A 76 18.65 6.35 1.17
CA ARG A 76 19.02 6.57 -0.23
C ARG A 76 20.51 6.55 -0.38
N SER A 77 20.97 5.92 -1.47
CA SER A 77 22.36 5.92 -1.82
C SER A 77 22.78 7.29 -2.37
N ARG A 78 23.87 7.82 -1.85
CA ARG A 78 24.45 9.06 -2.33
C ARG A 78 25.92 8.88 -2.58
N ARG A 79 26.37 9.30 -3.75
CA ARG A 79 27.76 9.17 -4.15
C ARG A 79 28.51 10.47 -3.89
N VAL A 80 29.51 10.39 -3.03
CA VAL A 80 30.34 11.55 -2.69
C VAL A 80 31.82 11.11 -2.73
N GLY A 81 32.63 11.80 -3.52
CA GLY A 81 34.08 11.54 -3.59
C GLY A 81 34.45 10.11 -3.95
N GLY A 82 33.68 9.46 -4.84
CA GLY A 82 33.93 8.09 -5.27
C GLY A 82 33.41 7.00 -4.33
N ALA A 83 32.93 7.38 -3.16
CA ALA A 83 32.33 6.43 -2.21
C ALA A 83 30.81 6.57 -2.22
N THR A 84 30.11 5.44 -2.01
CA THR A 84 28.67 5.42 -1.91
C THR A 84 28.24 5.38 -0.46
N TYR A 85 27.45 6.36 -0.05
CA TYR A 85 26.91 6.44 1.31
C TYR A 85 25.40 6.28 1.29
N GLN A 86 24.87 5.64 2.32
CA GLN A 86 23.44 5.55 2.52
C GLN A 86 23.00 6.65 3.48
N VAL A 87 22.17 7.55 2.98
CA VAL A 87 21.74 8.72 3.74
C VAL A 87 20.24 8.58 4.05
N PRO A 88 19.83 8.73 5.32
CA PRO A 88 18.41 8.75 5.63
C PRO A 88 17.76 10.03 5.12
N VAL A 89 16.62 9.87 4.46
CA VAL A 89 15.86 10.97 3.88
C VAL A 89 14.41 10.85 4.33
N GLU A 90 13.81 11.99 4.67
CA GLU A 90 12.42 12.01 5.06
C GLU A 90 11.52 11.57 3.90
N VAL A 91 10.54 10.71 4.19
CA VAL A 91 9.63 10.15 3.19
C VAL A 91 8.37 10.98 3.12
N LYS A 92 7.97 11.37 1.91
CA LYS A 92 6.71 12.08 1.68
C LYS A 92 5.53 11.18 2.05
N THR A 93 4.44 11.80 2.50
CA THR A 93 3.25 11.08 2.97
C THR A 93 2.71 10.08 1.94
N MET A 94 2.58 10.49 0.68
CA MET A 94 2.05 9.60 -0.36
C MET A 94 2.96 8.40 -0.60
N ARG A 95 4.27 8.62 -0.63
CA ARG A 95 5.24 7.53 -0.80
C ARG A 95 5.25 6.62 0.43
N SER A 96 5.11 7.18 1.61
CA SER A 96 5.02 6.43 2.87
C SER A 96 3.85 5.46 2.83
N GLN A 97 2.67 5.91 2.40
CA GLN A 97 1.51 5.04 2.23
C GLN A 97 1.76 3.94 1.19
N THR A 98 2.32 4.30 0.04
CA THR A 98 2.61 3.34 -1.03
C THR A 98 3.57 2.27 -0.55
N LEU A 99 4.62 2.65 0.16
CA LEU A 99 5.59 1.70 0.71
C LEU A 99 4.94 0.79 1.75
N ALA A 100 4.09 1.34 2.62
CA ALA A 100 3.39 0.55 3.63
C ALA A 100 2.52 -0.52 2.99
N LEU A 101 1.74 -0.16 1.98
CA LEU A 101 0.88 -1.09 1.26
C LEU A 101 1.69 -2.18 0.56
N ARG A 102 2.79 -1.78 -0.09
CA ARG A 102 3.68 -2.71 -0.80
C ARG A 102 4.34 -3.69 0.17
N TRP A 103 4.83 -3.20 1.29
CA TRP A 103 5.49 -4.03 2.30
C TRP A 103 4.51 -5.01 2.93
N LEU A 104 3.29 -4.56 3.21
CA LEU A 104 2.25 -5.44 3.76
C LEU A 104 1.94 -6.58 2.79
N LEU A 105 1.77 -6.26 1.51
CA LEU A 105 1.50 -7.26 0.48
C LEU A 105 2.65 -8.26 0.35
N ASN A 106 3.89 -7.76 0.28
CA ASN A 106 5.07 -8.61 0.14
C ASN A 106 5.24 -9.53 1.34
N ALA A 107 5.02 -9.02 2.56
CA ALA A 107 5.11 -9.82 3.77
C ALA A 107 4.04 -10.92 3.79
N THR A 108 2.83 -10.58 3.34
CA THR A 108 1.73 -11.54 3.27
C THR A 108 2.04 -12.67 2.29
N ARG A 109 2.60 -12.34 1.13
CA ARG A 109 2.95 -13.34 0.10
C ARG A 109 4.10 -14.24 0.54
N LYS A 110 4.99 -13.75 1.39
CA LYS A 110 6.11 -14.54 1.92
C LYS A 110 5.69 -15.49 3.02
N ARG A 111 4.54 -15.27 3.65
CA ARG A 111 4.07 -16.16 4.71
C ARG A 111 3.67 -17.51 4.12
N LYS A 112 4.02 -18.58 4.84
CA LYS A 112 3.66 -19.94 4.43
C LYS A 112 2.25 -20.28 4.90
N ASN A 113 1.26 -19.60 4.34
CA ASN A 113 -0.15 -19.86 4.62
C ASN A 113 -0.79 -20.56 3.45
N LYS A 114 -1.78 -21.41 3.72
CA LYS A 114 -2.48 -22.16 2.67
C LYS A 114 -3.47 -21.29 1.88
N THR A 115 -3.81 -20.12 2.36
CA THR A 115 -4.73 -19.23 1.67
C THR A 115 -4.26 -17.80 1.74
#